data_f5791f1b9fd4edb677990d75a17ccf8c
#
_entry.id   f5791f1b9fd4edb677990d75a17ccf8c
#
_cell.length_a   1.000
_cell.length_b   1.000
_cell.length_c   1.000
_cell.angle_alpha   90.00
_cell.angle_beta   90.00
_cell.angle_gamma   90.00
#
_symmetry.space_group_name_H-M   'P 1'
#
loop_
_entity.id
_entity.type
_entity.pdbx_description
1 polymer ?
#
loop_
_entity_poly.entity_id
_entity_poly.type
_entity_poly.pdbx_seq_one_letter_code
_entity_poly.pdbx_strand_id
1 'polypeptide(L)'
;CLVGSEMCIRDRIMTKFIFVTGGVVSSLGKGITAASLGRLLKDRGLEVTIQKFDPYLNVDPGTMSPYQHGEVFVTDDGAETDLDLGHYERFIDINLNKYSNVTAGKVYSHVLKKERRGDYLGGTVQVIPHITNEIKERLLLAGESTNADVVITEIGGTTGDIESLPFLEAIRQIRSDLGRENVMYVHCTLLPYIKAAGEMKTK
;
A
#
# COMPACT_ATOMS: atom_id res chain seq x y z
N CYS A 1 10.78 37.99 28.07
CA CYS A 1 11.12 36.60 28.28
C CYS A 1 10.38 35.75 27.23
N LEU A 2 11.03 35.55 26.12
CA LEU A 2 10.53 34.72 25.00
C LEU A 2 11.30 33.39 25.06
N VAL A 3 10.91 32.52 25.96
CA VAL A 3 11.38 31.14 26.00
C VAL A 3 10.18 30.28 26.32
N GLY A 4 9.51 29.77 25.29
CA GLY A 4 8.36 28.93 25.50
C GLY A 4 7.66 28.37 24.25
N SER A 5 8.06 28.78 23.06
CA SER A 5 7.36 28.33 21.84
C SER A 5 8.19 27.48 20.86
N GLU A 6 9.46 27.25 21.16
CA GLU A 6 10.33 26.47 20.24
C GLU A 6 10.65 25.05 20.74
N MET A 7 10.08 24.60 21.85
CA MET A 7 10.40 23.28 22.41
C MET A 7 9.27 22.26 22.22
N CYS A 8 8.47 22.41 21.18
CA CYS A 8 7.48 21.43 20.75
C CYS A 8 7.41 21.25 19.22
N ILE A 9 8.48 21.56 18.51
CA ILE A 9 8.75 20.81 17.28
C ILE A 9 9.43 19.55 17.80
N ARG A 10 8.63 18.56 18.25
CA ARG A 10 9.04 17.18 18.18
C ARG A 10 9.62 17.04 16.79
N ASP A 11 10.89 16.69 16.69
CA ASP A 11 11.43 16.13 15.45
C ASP A 11 10.45 15.02 15.07
N ARG A 12 9.51 15.33 14.17
CA ARG A 12 8.58 14.34 13.66
C ARG A 12 9.47 13.34 12.98
N ILE A 13 9.68 12.21 13.62
CA ILE A 13 10.30 11.06 12.97
C ILE A 13 9.49 10.86 11.71
N MET A 14 10.13 11.09 10.57
CA MET A 14 9.45 11.03 9.29
C MET A 14 8.91 9.61 9.12
N THR A 15 7.61 9.46 8.84
CA THR A 15 6.97 8.16 8.64
C THR A 15 7.77 7.30 7.70
N LYS A 16 8.07 6.06 8.09
CA LYS A 16 8.78 5.08 7.26
C LYS A 16 7.79 4.26 6.45
N PHE A 17 8.15 3.95 5.21
CA PHE A 17 7.30 3.19 4.30
C PHE A 17 7.95 1.84 3.96
N ILE A 18 7.20 0.76 4.13
CA ILE A 18 7.63 -0.59 3.78
C ILE A 18 6.67 -1.14 2.72
N PHE A 19 7.20 -1.42 1.55
CA PHE A 19 6.43 -1.97 0.44
C PHE A 19 6.66 -3.46 0.33
N VAL A 20 5.57 -4.25 0.41
CA VAL A 20 5.61 -5.70 0.28
C VAL A 20 5.07 -6.09 -1.09
N THR A 21 5.91 -6.67 -1.92
CA THR A 21 5.58 -7.14 -3.27
C THR A 21 5.76 -8.65 -3.37
N GLY A 22 5.17 -9.28 -4.37
CA GLY A 22 5.38 -10.70 -4.61
C GLY A 22 5.61 -11.04 -6.07
N GLY A 23 6.37 -12.06 -6.32
CA GLY A 23 6.69 -12.53 -7.65
C GLY A 23 6.36 -14.00 -7.89
N VAL A 24 6.43 -14.42 -9.14
CA VAL A 24 6.26 -15.77 -9.68
C VAL A 24 4.82 -16.26 -9.64
N VAL A 25 4.23 -16.44 -8.45
CA VAL A 25 2.86 -16.93 -8.26
C VAL A 25 2.17 -16.19 -7.12
N SER A 26 0.84 -16.21 -7.10
CA SER A 26 0.03 -15.72 -5.98
C SER A 26 0.13 -16.65 -4.76
N SER A 27 -0.40 -16.21 -3.63
CA SER A 27 -0.50 -17.01 -2.40
C SER A 27 0.85 -17.44 -1.77
N LEU A 28 1.93 -16.70 -2.04
CA LEU A 28 3.24 -16.93 -1.41
C LEU A 28 3.33 -16.37 0.01
N GLY A 29 2.28 -15.73 0.50
CA GLY A 29 2.24 -15.22 1.87
C GLY A 29 2.69 -13.76 2.02
N LYS A 30 2.49 -12.90 1.01
CA LYS A 30 2.72 -11.44 1.13
C LYS A 30 1.98 -10.85 2.32
N GLY A 31 0.66 -11.10 2.41
CA GLY A 31 -0.19 -10.57 3.47
C GLY A 31 0.24 -11.01 4.85
N ILE A 32 0.53 -12.31 5.03
CA ILE A 32 1.00 -12.82 6.33
C ILE A 32 2.38 -12.26 6.70
N THR A 33 3.24 -12.05 5.71
CA THR A 33 4.55 -11.41 5.93
C THR A 33 4.38 -9.95 6.35
N ALA A 34 3.53 -9.20 5.66
CA ALA A 34 3.23 -7.81 5.98
C ALA A 34 2.61 -7.66 7.38
N ALA A 35 1.60 -8.48 7.68
CA ALA A 35 0.92 -8.47 8.97
C ALA A 35 1.85 -8.87 10.13
N SER A 36 2.68 -9.91 9.93
CA SER A 36 3.65 -10.36 10.94
C SER A 36 4.70 -9.28 11.22
N LEU A 37 5.20 -8.62 10.16
CA LEU A 37 6.13 -7.51 10.30
C LEU A 37 5.48 -6.34 11.05
N GLY A 38 4.23 -6.01 10.72
CA GLY A 38 3.46 -4.98 11.42
C GLY A 38 3.30 -5.28 12.91
N ARG A 39 2.96 -6.52 13.25
CA ARG A 39 2.88 -6.96 14.66
C ARG A 39 4.19 -6.82 15.39
N LEU A 40 5.29 -7.29 14.80
CA LEU A 40 6.61 -7.22 15.41
C LEU A 40 7.10 -5.78 15.63
N LEU A 41 6.74 -4.85 14.73
CA LEU A 41 7.06 -3.44 14.87
C LEU A 41 6.20 -2.79 15.97
N LYS A 42 4.91 -3.11 16.02
CA LYS A 42 4.01 -2.64 17.08
C LYS A 42 4.46 -3.12 18.46
N ASP A 43 4.89 -4.38 18.59
CA ASP A 43 5.40 -4.93 19.83
C ASP A 43 6.71 -4.26 20.30
N ARG A 44 7.38 -3.52 19.41
CA ARG A 44 8.53 -2.66 19.73
C ARG A 44 8.16 -1.23 20.07
N GLY A 45 6.87 -0.93 20.17
CA GLY A 45 6.36 0.38 20.57
C GLY A 45 6.24 1.39 19.45
N LEU A 46 6.24 0.96 18.18
CA LEU A 46 5.99 1.83 17.02
C LEU A 46 4.50 1.88 16.69
N GLU A 47 4.01 3.05 16.31
CA GLU A 47 2.68 3.20 15.73
C GLU A 47 2.72 2.71 14.27
N VAL A 48 1.97 1.65 13.98
CA VAL A 48 1.98 0.98 12.67
C VAL A 48 0.62 1.03 12.04
N THR A 49 0.57 1.32 10.75
CA THR A 49 -0.62 1.08 9.93
C THR A 49 -0.26 0.23 8.71
N ILE A 50 -1.27 -0.41 8.12
CA ILE A 50 -1.09 -1.23 6.92
C ILE A 50 -2.09 -0.84 5.85
N GLN A 51 -1.63 -0.85 4.59
CA GLN A 51 -2.46 -0.64 3.41
C GLN A 51 -2.38 -1.85 2.48
N LYS A 52 -3.46 -2.09 1.76
CA LYS A 52 -3.49 -3.01 0.63
C LYS A 52 -3.80 -2.25 -0.64
N PHE A 53 -2.97 -2.44 -1.65
CA PHE A 53 -3.18 -1.93 -3.00
C PHE A 53 -3.55 -3.07 -3.92
N ASP A 54 -4.77 -3.00 -4.45
CA ASP A 54 -5.33 -4.01 -5.34
C ASP A 54 -5.32 -3.51 -6.79
N PRO A 55 -4.64 -4.19 -7.70
CA PRO A 55 -4.48 -3.72 -9.07
C PRO A 55 -5.72 -3.88 -9.95
N TYR A 56 -6.78 -4.53 -9.48
CA TYR A 56 -8.01 -4.68 -10.26
C TYR A 56 -8.75 -3.33 -10.45
N LEU A 57 -9.55 -3.26 -11.54
CA LEU A 57 -10.25 -2.03 -11.95
C LEU A 57 -11.60 -1.81 -11.25
N ASN A 58 -12.05 -2.72 -10.40
CA ASN A 58 -13.23 -2.48 -9.57
C ASN A 58 -12.96 -1.31 -8.63
N VAL A 59 -13.95 -0.43 -8.46
CA VAL A 59 -13.81 0.75 -7.58
C VAL A 59 -13.70 0.32 -6.13
N ASP A 60 -14.50 -0.65 -5.75
CA ASP A 60 -14.48 -1.30 -4.43
C ASP A 60 -14.85 -2.79 -4.56
N PRO A 61 -14.65 -3.61 -3.53
CA PRO A 61 -14.97 -5.03 -3.58
C PRO A 61 -16.46 -5.34 -3.41
N GLY A 62 -17.31 -4.38 -3.07
CA GLY A 62 -18.73 -4.60 -2.75
C GLY A 62 -19.55 -5.20 -3.89
N THR A 63 -19.13 -4.99 -5.15
CA THR A 63 -19.78 -5.57 -6.34
C THR A 63 -19.10 -6.82 -6.87
N MET A 64 -18.02 -7.28 -6.24
CA MET A 64 -17.25 -8.43 -6.67
C MET A 64 -17.88 -9.73 -6.19
N SER A 65 -17.70 -10.81 -6.96
CA SER A 65 -18.21 -12.13 -6.60
C SER A 65 -17.47 -12.67 -5.36
N PRO A 66 -18.18 -13.02 -4.28
CA PRO A 66 -17.55 -13.61 -3.08
C PRO A 66 -16.82 -14.94 -3.37
N TYR A 67 -17.25 -15.67 -4.41
CA TYR A 67 -16.61 -16.91 -4.82
C TYR A 67 -15.21 -16.70 -5.43
N GLN A 68 -14.94 -15.51 -5.99
CA GLN A 68 -13.67 -15.19 -6.62
C GLN A 68 -12.73 -14.41 -5.68
N HIS A 69 -13.28 -13.54 -4.84
CA HIS A 69 -12.50 -12.59 -4.04
C HIS A 69 -12.69 -12.71 -2.54
N GLY A 70 -13.56 -13.64 -2.09
CA GLY A 70 -13.94 -13.74 -0.68
C GLY A 70 -15.01 -12.71 -0.29
N GLU A 71 -15.33 -12.68 0.98
CA GLU A 71 -16.30 -11.75 1.54
C GLU A 71 -15.72 -10.34 1.67
N VAL A 72 -16.61 -9.35 1.66
CA VAL A 72 -16.23 -7.95 1.89
C VAL A 72 -16.00 -7.73 3.38
N PHE A 73 -14.92 -7.09 3.74
CA PHE A 73 -14.66 -6.59 5.09
C PHE A 73 -15.06 -5.12 5.18
N VAL A 74 -15.78 -4.74 6.22
CA VAL A 74 -16.21 -3.36 6.45
C VAL A 74 -15.44 -2.80 7.64
N THR A 75 -14.73 -1.71 7.43
CA THR A 75 -13.98 -1.00 8.48
C THR A 75 -14.93 -0.21 9.39
N ASP A 76 -14.44 0.22 10.56
CA ASP A 76 -15.24 0.99 11.54
C ASP A 76 -15.81 2.29 10.96
N ASP A 77 -15.15 2.89 9.98
CA ASP A 77 -15.62 4.09 9.27
C ASP A 77 -16.58 3.78 8.10
N GLY A 78 -17.01 2.51 7.96
CA GLY A 78 -18.02 2.06 7.00
C GLY A 78 -17.48 1.83 5.58
N ALA A 79 -16.16 1.78 5.37
CA ALA A 79 -15.60 1.51 4.06
C ALA A 79 -15.63 0.00 3.74
N GLU A 80 -16.17 -0.33 2.56
CA GLU A 80 -16.09 -1.68 2.01
C GLU A 80 -14.69 -1.95 1.46
N THR A 81 -14.06 -3.02 1.94
CA THR A 81 -12.67 -3.33 1.67
C THR A 81 -12.47 -4.82 1.40
N ASP A 82 -11.30 -5.17 0.91
CA ASP A 82 -10.89 -6.56 0.73
C ASP A 82 -10.83 -7.30 2.08
N LEU A 83 -11.16 -8.59 2.07
CA LEU A 83 -11.16 -9.46 3.25
C LEU A 83 -9.81 -9.49 4.00
N ASP A 84 -8.71 -9.31 3.29
CA ASP A 84 -7.39 -9.31 3.89
C ASP A 84 -7.22 -8.24 4.96
N LEU A 85 -7.97 -7.12 4.88
CA LEU A 85 -7.92 -6.07 5.89
C LEU A 85 -8.39 -6.58 7.26
N GLY A 86 -9.41 -7.44 7.29
CA GLY A 86 -9.84 -8.08 8.53
C GLY A 86 -8.78 -8.99 9.14
N HIS A 87 -7.98 -9.64 8.29
CA HIS A 87 -6.83 -10.41 8.76
C HIS A 87 -5.75 -9.50 9.33
N TYR A 88 -5.47 -8.36 8.68
CA TYR A 88 -4.45 -7.41 9.16
C TYR A 88 -4.86 -6.80 10.51
N GLU A 89 -6.11 -6.36 10.67
CA GLU A 89 -6.61 -5.85 11.95
C GLU A 89 -6.39 -6.86 13.07
N ARG A 90 -6.78 -8.11 12.83
CA ARG A 90 -6.65 -9.17 13.83
C ARG A 90 -5.20 -9.50 14.16
N PHE A 91 -4.29 -9.56 13.15
CA PHE A 91 -2.88 -9.91 13.37
C PHE A 91 -2.10 -8.80 14.05
N ILE A 92 -2.32 -7.57 13.63
CA ILE A 92 -1.57 -6.40 14.12
C ILE A 92 -2.25 -5.84 15.38
N ASP A 93 -3.55 -6.14 15.57
CA ASP A 93 -4.39 -5.59 16.64
C ASP A 93 -4.49 -4.05 16.55
N ILE A 94 -4.95 -3.59 15.38
CA ILE A 94 -5.20 -2.18 15.04
C ILE A 94 -6.52 -2.06 14.31
N ASN A 95 -7.14 -0.88 14.33
CA ASN A 95 -8.28 -0.57 13.48
C ASN A 95 -7.78 0.10 12.19
N LEU A 96 -8.29 -0.36 11.07
CA LEU A 96 -8.04 0.20 9.75
C LEU A 96 -9.18 1.13 9.32
N ASN A 97 -8.94 1.90 8.26
CA ASN A 97 -9.89 2.88 7.77
C ASN A 97 -9.95 2.88 6.23
N LYS A 98 -10.77 3.76 5.66
CA LYS A 98 -10.99 3.89 4.22
C LYS A 98 -9.71 4.14 3.38
N TYR A 99 -8.63 4.58 4.01
CA TYR A 99 -7.35 4.79 3.33
C TYR A 99 -6.51 3.52 3.28
N SER A 100 -6.91 2.49 4.00
CA SER A 100 -6.17 1.22 4.10
C SER A 100 -6.40 0.29 2.92
N ASN A 101 -7.43 0.52 2.08
CA ASN A 101 -7.65 -0.24 0.85
C ASN A 101 -7.76 0.68 -0.38
N VAL A 102 -6.86 0.50 -1.31
CA VAL A 102 -6.80 1.29 -2.55
C VAL A 102 -6.82 0.35 -3.76
N THR A 103 -7.86 0.46 -4.58
CA THR A 103 -7.96 -0.27 -5.85
C THR A 103 -7.49 0.60 -7.01
N ALA A 104 -7.04 -0.02 -8.10
CA ALA A 104 -6.78 0.69 -9.34
C ALA A 104 -8.03 1.46 -9.80
N GLY A 105 -9.22 0.87 -9.68
CA GLY A 105 -10.48 1.52 -10.02
C GLY A 105 -10.73 2.82 -9.26
N LYS A 106 -10.47 2.85 -7.94
CA LYS A 106 -10.55 4.09 -7.14
C LYS A 106 -9.59 5.17 -7.66
N VAL A 107 -8.34 4.80 -7.95
CA VAL A 107 -7.31 5.72 -8.45
C VAL A 107 -7.71 6.30 -9.80
N TYR A 108 -8.01 5.45 -10.77
CA TYR A 108 -8.39 5.89 -12.11
C TYR A 108 -9.68 6.72 -12.11
N SER A 109 -10.70 6.30 -11.36
CA SER A 109 -11.96 7.04 -11.22
C SER A 109 -11.73 8.45 -10.68
N HIS A 110 -10.83 8.60 -9.70
CA HIS A 110 -10.50 9.91 -9.12
C HIS A 110 -9.80 10.81 -10.14
N VAL A 111 -8.79 10.30 -10.83
CA VAL A 111 -8.07 11.06 -11.86
C VAL A 111 -9.00 11.46 -13.01
N LEU A 112 -9.87 10.55 -13.48
CA LEU A 112 -10.84 10.86 -14.52
C LEU A 112 -11.87 11.91 -14.06
N LYS A 113 -12.31 11.88 -12.80
CA LYS A 113 -13.18 12.91 -12.23
C LYS A 113 -12.48 14.28 -12.17
N LYS A 114 -11.21 14.33 -11.79
CA LYS A 114 -10.39 15.55 -11.82
C LYS A 114 -10.29 16.09 -13.26
N GLU A 115 -10.02 15.21 -14.24
CA GLU A 115 -9.98 15.60 -15.67
C GLU A 115 -11.30 16.20 -16.12
N ARG A 116 -12.43 15.55 -15.85
CA ARG A 116 -13.76 16.04 -16.25
C ARG A 116 -14.15 17.35 -15.60
N ARG A 117 -13.63 17.69 -14.43
CA ARG A 117 -13.81 19.00 -13.77
C ARG A 117 -12.90 20.09 -14.32
N GLY A 118 -11.90 19.73 -15.12
CA GLY A 118 -10.92 20.66 -15.67
C GLY A 118 -9.73 20.95 -14.75
N ASP A 119 -9.51 20.15 -13.72
CA ASP A 119 -8.44 20.37 -12.73
C ASP A 119 -7.04 20.33 -13.37
N TYR A 120 -6.90 19.73 -14.55
CA TYR A 120 -5.64 19.66 -15.29
C TYR A 120 -5.49 20.75 -16.37
N LEU A 121 -6.39 21.75 -16.41
CA LEU A 121 -6.33 22.93 -17.28
C LEU A 121 -6.14 22.59 -18.77
N GLY A 122 -6.72 21.50 -19.25
CA GLY A 122 -6.63 21.04 -20.65
C GLY A 122 -5.34 20.30 -20.99
N GLY A 123 -4.48 20.03 -19.99
CA GLY A 123 -3.28 19.21 -20.18
C GLY A 123 -3.62 17.75 -20.50
N THR A 124 -2.73 17.07 -21.22
CA THR A 124 -2.87 15.62 -21.48
C THR A 124 -2.66 14.84 -20.20
N VAL A 125 -3.68 14.06 -19.80
CA VAL A 125 -3.64 13.20 -18.61
C VAL A 125 -3.08 11.84 -19.00
N GLN A 126 -2.05 11.39 -18.29
CA GLN A 126 -1.31 10.15 -18.56
C GLN A 126 -1.14 9.33 -17.29
N VAL A 127 -0.75 8.06 -17.42
CA VAL A 127 -0.45 7.20 -16.28
C VAL A 127 0.68 7.83 -15.44
N ILE A 128 1.74 8.26 -16.08
CA ILE A 128 2.80 9.05 -15.46
C ILE A 128 2.68 10.49 -16.00
N PRO A 129 2.53 11.51 -15.16
CA PRO A 129 2.59 11.49 -13.68
C PRO A 129 1.25 11.36 -12.97
N HIS A 130 0.10 11.40 -13.63
CA HIS A 130 -1.19 11.68 -12.97
C HIS A 130 -1.68 10.50 -12.12
N ILE A 131 -1.67 9.27 -12.65
CA ILE A 131 -2.03 8.07 -11.89
C ILE A 131 -1.00 7.77 -10.81
N THR A 132 0.29 7.87 -11.13
CA THR A 132 1.35 7.63 -10.14
C THR A 132 1.33 8.64 -9.00
N ASN A 133 1.04 9.92 -9.27
CA ASN A 133 0.90 10.94 -8.23
C ASN A 133 -0.32 10.69 -7.34
N GLU A 134 -1.45 10.29 -7.91
CA GLU A 134 -2.64 9.91 -7.14
C GLU A 134 -2.36 8.71 -6.22
N ILE A 135 -1.60 7.71 -6.70
CA ILE A 135 -1.18 6.57 -5.88
C ILE A 135 -0.28 7.04 -4.72
N LYS A 136 0.71 7.88 -5.02
CA LYS A 136 1.62 8.44 -3.99
C LYS A 136 0.86 9.26 -2.94
N GLU A 137 -0.10 10.07 -3.36
CA GLU A 137 -0.96 10.83 -2.45
C GLU A 137 -1.70 9.91 -1.46
N ARG A 138 -2.26 8.79 -1.95
CA ARG A 138 -2.94 7.80 -1.09
C ARG A 138 -1.99 7.07 -0.15
N LEU A 139 -0.75 6.84 -0.57
CA LEU A 139 0.29 6.29 0.32
C LEU A 139 0.56 7.21 1.51
N LEU A 140 0.73 8.50 1.24
CA LEU A 140 1.02 9.49 2.27
C LEU A 140 -0.16 9.70 3.22
N LEU A 141 -1.39 9.77 2.67
CA LEU A 141 -2.62 9.95 3.45
C LEU A 141 -2.84 8.85 4.51
N ALA A 142 -2.41 7.61 4.25
CA ALA A 142 -2.53 6.55 5.25
C ALA A 142 -1.65 6.82 6.48
N GLY A 143 -0.42 7.25 6.28
CA GLY A 143 0.47 7.62 7.37
C GLY A 143 -0.02 8.84 8.13
N GLU A 144 -0.46 9.87 7.40
CA GLU A 144 -0.96 11.10 7.99
C GLU A 144 -2.25 10.89 8.79
N SER A 145 -3.21 10.12 8.25
CA SER A 145 -4.51 9.90 8.88
C SER A 145 -4.43 9.08 10.17
N THR A 146 -3.39 8.27 10.33
CA THR A 146 -3.17 7.40 11.50
C THR A 146 -2.04 7.90 12.40
N ASN A 147 -1.33 8.95 12.00
CA ASN A 147 -0.12 9.44 12.67
C ASN A 147 0.91 8.32 12.92
N ALA A 148 1.02 7.39 11.95
CA ALA A 148 1.85 6.20 12.07
C ALA A 148 3.34 6.52 11.90
N ASP A 149 4.18 5.84 12.69
CA ASP A 149 5.63 5.84 12.52
C ASP A 149 6.03 5.01 11.29
N VAL A 150 5.26 3.93 11.02
CA VAL A 150 5.51 3.02 9.91
C VAL A 150 4.21 2.70 9.16
N VAL A 151 4.25 2.87 7.85
CA VAL A 151 3.20 2.43 6.91
C VAL A 151 3.71 1.21 6.16
N ILE A 152 3.03 0.09 6.28
CA ILE A 152 3.30 -1.11 5.49
C ILE A 152 2.27 -1.15 4.36
N THR A 153 2.72 -1.23 3.11
CA THR A 153 1.82 -1.33 1.97
C THR A 153 2.07 -2.63 1.22
N GLU A 154 1.08 -3.50 1.22
CA GLU A 154 1.08 -4.69 0.38
C GLU A 154 0.57 -4.36 -1.02
N ILE A 155 1.36 -4.71 -2.03
CA ILE A 155 0.94 -4.62 -3.43
C ILE A 155 0.32 -5.95 -3.84
N GLY A 156 -0.97 -5.94 -4.14
CA GLY A 156 -1.72 -7.10 -4.62
C GLY A 156 -1.24 -7.57 -5.99
N GLY A 157 -1.61 -8.79 -6.35
CA GLY A 157 -1.17 -9.43 -7.59
C GLY A 157 0.28 -9.88 -7.57
N THR A 158 0.82 -10.21 -8.73
CA THR A 158 2.21 -10.61 -8.91
C THR A 158 3.00 -9.53 -9.65
N THR A 159 4.27 -9.37 -9.28
CA THR A 159 5.17 -8.47 -10.02
C THR A 159 5.34 -8.99 -11.45
N GLY A 160 4.94 -8.18 -12.42
CA GLY A 160 4.87 -8.56 -13.84
C GLY A 160 3.47 -8.48 -14.44
N ASP A 161 2.42 -8.44 -13.60
CA ASP A 161 1.07 -8.16 -14.05
C ASP A 161 0.98 -6.72 -14.56
N ILE A 162 0.34 -6.53 -15.72
CA ILE A 162 0.25 -5.21 -16.37
C ILE A 162 -0.46 -4.20 -15.44
N GLU A 163 -1.49 -4.65 -14.76
CA GLU A 163 -2.31 -3.83 -13.86
C GLU A 163 -1.51 -3.32 -12.65
N SER A 164 -0.46 -4.03 -12.25
CA SER A 164 0.39 -3.66 -11.12
C SER A 164 1.44 -2.59 -11.47
N LEU A 165 1.75 -2.38 -12.74
CA LEU A 165 2.84 -1.49 -13.18
C LEU A 165 2.73 -0.06 -12.65
N PRO A 166 1.56 0.61 -12.63
CA PRO A 166 1.45 1.97 -12.08
C PRO A 166 1.76 2.02 -10.58
N PHE A 167 1.40 0.98 -9.81
CA PHE A 167 1.72 0.88 -8.39
C PHE A 167 3.21 0.69 -8.17
N LEU A 168 3.83 -0.22 -8.93
CA LEU A 168 5.29 -0.45 -8.86
C LEU A 168 6.07 0.80 -9.21
N GLU A 169 5.64 1.54 -10.24
CA GLU A 169 6.26 2.81 -10.62
C GLU A 169 6.08 3.88 -9.54
N ALA A 170 4.89 3.99 -8.94
CA ALA A 170 4.62 4.93 -7.86
C ALA A 170 5.51 4.67 -6.64
N ILE A 171 5.63 3.41 -6.18
CA ILE A 171 6.50 3.09 -5.04
C ILE A 171 7.99 3.28 -5.37
N ARG A 172 8.39 3.09 -6.62
CA ARG A 172 9.75 3.42 -7.07
C ARG A 172 10.03 4.92 -6.95
N GLN A 173 9.07 5.77 -7.37
CA GLN A 173 9.19 7.22 -7.29
C GLN A 173 9.19 7.72 -5.85
N ILE A 174 8.34 7.17 -4.97
CA ILE A 174 8.21 7.62 -3.58
C ILE A 174 9.54 7.54 -2.82
N ARG A 175 10.41 6.58 -3.18
CA ARG A 175 11.75 6.48 -2.60
C ARG A 175 12.65 7.69 -2.94
N SER A 176 12.46 8.26 -4.12
CA SER A 176 13.17 9.48 -4.51
C SER A 176 12.58 10.72 -3.85
N ASP A 177 11.25 10.72 -3.64
CA ASP A 177 10.53 11.84 -3.06
C ASP A 177 10.77 11.96 -1.55
N LEU A 178 10.80 10.83 -0.83
CA LEU A 178 10.91 10.79 0.64
C LEU A 178 12.33 10.55 1.18
N GLY A 179 13.26 10.19 0.29
CA GLY A 179 14.60 9.77 0.68
C GLY A 179 14.71 8.26 0.92
N ARG A 180 15.87 7.75 0.59
CA ARG A 180 16.19 6.31 0.59
C ARG A 180 16.08 5.69 1.99
N GLU A 181 16.39 6.44 3.01
CA GLU A 181 16.38 6.03 4.42
C GLU A 181 14.97 5.86 4.98
N ASN A 182 13.95 6.37 4.27
CA ASN A 182 12.55 6.32 4.71
C ASN A 182 11.74 5.24 3.99
N VAL A 183 12.34 4.51 3.04
CA VAL A 183 11.65 3.54 2.20
C VAL A 183 12.38 2.22 2.13
N MET A 184 11.66 1.13 2.41
CA MET A 184 12.14 -0.25 2.32
C MET A 184 11.24 -1.07 1.40
N TYR A 185 11.84 -2.00 0.66
CA TYR A 185 11.12 -2.98 -0.16
C TYR A 185 11.35 -4.39 0.38
N VAL A 186 10.27 -5.14 0.50
CA VAL A 186 10.27 -6.57 0.83
C VAL A 186 9.65 -7.31 -0.35
N HIS A 187 10.40 -8.20 -0.97
CA HIS A 187 9.91 -9.00 -2.09
C HIS A 187 9.76 -10.45 -1.71
N CYS A 188 8.52 -10.94 -1.66
CA CYS A 188 8.19 -12.33 -1.39
C CYS A 188 8.22 -13.12 -2.69
N THR A 189 9.10 -14.11 -2.80
CA THR A 189 9.20 -14.94 -4.01
C THR A 189 9.48 -16.39 -3.67
N LEU A 190 9.15 -17.28 -4.61
CA LEU A 190 9.47 -18.69 -4.51
C LEU A 190 10.93 -18.94 -4.94
N LEU A 191 11.68 -19.64 -4.10
CA LEU A 191 13.05 -20.10 -4.38
C LEU A 191 13.10 -21.61 -4.49
N PRO A 192 12.68 -22.21 -5.62
CA PRO A 192 12.74 -23.65 -5.80
C PRO A 192 14.17 -24.17 -5.94
N TYR A 193 14.45 -25.31 -5.31
CA TYR A 193 15.68 -26.04 -5.57
C TYR A 193 15.52 -26.91 -6.82
N ILE A 194 16.33 -26.64 -7.84
CA ILE A 194 16.30 -27.36 -9.10
C ILE A 194 17.33 -28.50 -9.06
N LYS A 195 16.88 -29.72 -8.80
CA LYS A 195 17.77 -30.89 -8.64
C LYS A 195 18.70 -31.11 -9.83
N ALA A 196 18.21 -30.90 -11.06
CA ALA A 196 19.00 -31.06 -12.27
C ALA A 196 20.15 -30.04 -12.39
N ALA A 197 20.00 -28.87 -11.81
CA ALA A 197 21.01 -27.81 -11.82
C ALA A 197 21.85 -27.78 -10.53
N GLY A 198 21.42 -28.45 -9.47
CA GLY A 198 22.09 -28.47 -8.17
C GLY A 198 22.03 -27.15 -7.41
N GLU A 199 21.10 -26.26 -7.73
CA GLU A 199 21.03 -24.91 -7.16
C GLU A 199 19.59 -24.41 -6.94
N MET A 200 19.43 -23.41 -6.09
CA MET A 200 18.18 -22.67 -5.95
C MET A 200 18.10 -21.59 -7.03
N LYS A 201 16.94 -21.45 -7.67
CA LYS A 201 16.69 -20.43 -8.69
C LYS A 201 15.38 -19.72 -8.44
N THR A 202 15.33 -18.43 -8.80
CA THR A 202 14.12 -17.62 -8.89
C THR A 202 14.16 -16.76 -10.15
N LYS A 203 13.00 -16.26 -10.55
CA LYS A 203 12.88 -15.21 -11.58
C LYS A 203 12.93 -13.84 -10.96
#